data_912084bbb6692ca882bf7050806c11d6
#
_entry.id   912084bbb6692ca882bf7050806c11d6
#
_cell.length_a   1.000
_cell.length_b   1.000
_cell.length_c   1.000
_cell.angle_alpha   90.00
_cell.angle_beta   90.00
_cell.angle_gamma   90.00
#
_symmetry.space_group_name_H-M   'P 1'
#
loop_
_entity.id
_entity.type
_entity.pdbx_description
1 polymer ?
#
loop_
_entity_poly.entity_id
_entity_poly.type
_entity_poly.pdbx_seq_one_letter_code
_entity_poly.pdbx_strand_id
1 'polypeptide(L)'
;MEIGWTKPKEALVDWDDAKIKATNFNSKALNALFNVVTNEDFKKISSTKTAKEAWTILQTTYEGTKAAKDSNLQRLTTSFEEIKMKEDESFDEFYAKLKDIVNSAFNLGETIPELKVVKNVLRSLPERFHAKITAIEESRTLTKFL
;
A
#
# COMPACT_ATOMS: atom_id res chain seq x y z
N MET A 1 0.14 22.52 -20.04
CA MET A 1 0.02 21.07 -20.41
C MET A 1 1.13 20.77 -21.41
N GLU A 2 2.19 20.08 -20.98
CA GLU A 2 3.28 19.72 -21.89
C GLU A 2 2.78 18.67 -22.89
N ILE A 3 2.82 19.03 -24.17
CA ILE A 3 2.49 18.12 -25.26
C ILE A 3 3.67 17.15 -25.40
N GLY A 4 3.47 15.85 -25.12
CA GLY A 4 4.51 14.84 -25.29
C GLY A 4 4.95 14.71 -26.74
N TRP A 5 6.19 14.23 -26.94
CA TRP A 5 6.72 13.96 -28.28
C TRP A 5 5.85 12.97 -29.05
N THR A 6 5.60 13.26 -30.32
CA THR A 6 4.97 12.34 -31.27
C THR A 6 5.93 12.11 -32.43
N LYS A 7 5.98 10.89 -32.97
CA LYS A 7 6.85 10.56 -34.08
C LYS A 7 6.44 11.36 -35.32
N PRO A 8 7.37 12.12 -35.93
CA PRO A 8 7.09 12.82 -37.17
C PRO A 8 6.66 11.85 -38.28
N LYS A 9 5.74 12.29 -39.12
CA LYS A 9 5.23 11.49 -40.26
C LYS A 9 6.11 11.56 -41.50
N GLU A 10 7.01 12.54 -41.54
CA GLU A 10 7.91 12.79 -42.67
C GLU A 10 9.08 11.80 -42.66
N ALA A 11 9.73 11.64 -43.84
CA ALA A 11 10.94 10.82 -43.97
C ALA A 11 12.08 11.38 -43.11
N LEU A 12 12.98 10.54 -42.61
CA LEU A 12 14.12 10.93 -41.76
C LEU A 12 15.02 11.99 -42.40
N VAL A 13 15.11 11.99 -43.73
CA VAL A 13 15.91 12.96 -44.54
C VAL A 13 15.36 14.39 -44.44
N ASP A 14 14.06 14.53 -44.15
CA ASP A 14 13.39 15.84 -44.10
C ASP A 14 13.31 16.40 -42.65
N TRP A 15 13.95 15.73 -41.69
CA TRP A 15 13.92 16.18 -40.33
C TRP A 15 14.90 17.32 -40.08
N ASP A 16 14.39 18.38 -39.47
CA ASP A 16 15.22 19.49 -38.99
C ASP A 16 15.89 19.11 -37.63
N ASP A 17 16.85 19.95 -37.22
CA ASP A 17 17.59 19.75 -35.97
C ASP A 17 16.68 19.66 -34.73
N ALA A 18 15.55 20.33 -34.69
CA ALA A 18 14.59 20.31 -33.61
C ALA A 18 13.88 18.96 -33.51
N LYS A 19 13.47 18.38 -34.63
CA LYS A 19 12.86 17.05 -34.70
C LYS A 19 13.84 15.96 -34.30
N ILE A 20 15.09 16.06 -34.72
CA ILE A 20 16.18 15.14 -34.37
C ILE A 20 16.42 15.19 -32.85
N LYS A 21 16.54 16.38 -32.27
CA LYS A 21 16.71 16.56 -30.82
C LYS A 21 15.54 15.98 -30.02
N ALA A 22 14.30 16.29 -30.42
CA ALA A 22 13.10 15.78 -29.75
C ALA A 22 13.04 14.25 -29.78
N THR A 23 13.40 13.64 -30.91
CA THR A 23 13.46 12.16 -31.01
C THR A 23 14.54 11.56 -30.11
N ASN A 24 15.71 12.20 -30.05
CA ASN A 24 16.79 11.76 -29.17
C ASN A 24 16.40 11.86 -27.69
N PHE A 25 15.74 12.93 -27.30
CA PHE A 25 15.22 13.06 -25.93
C PHE A 25 14.18 12.00 -25.60
N ASN A 26 13.24 11.74 -26.50
CA ASN A 26 12.26 10.67 -26.31
C ASN A 26 12.94 9.31 -26.14
N SER A 27 13.91 8.98 -26.98
CA SER A 27 14.64 7.70 -26.91
C SER A 27 15.43 7.57 -25.62
N LYS A 28 16.11 8.64 -25.17
CA LYS A 28 16.83 8.66 -23.89
C LYS A 28 15.89 8.48 -22.70
N ALA A 29 14.75 9.17 -22.68
CA ALA A 29 13.77 9.08 -21.62
C ALA A 29 13.15 7.67 -21.58
N LEU A 30 12.82 7.10 -22.73
CA LEU A 30 12.26 5.74 -22.82
C LEU A 30 13.27 4.69 -22.32
N ASN A 31 14.53 4.79 -22.73
CA ASN A 31 15.59 3.91 -22.24
C ASN A 31 15.82 4.06 -20.74
N ALA A 32 15.76 5.26 -20.19
CA ALA A 32 15.87 5.49 -18.76
C ALA A 32 14.74 4.78 -18.00
N LEU A 33 13.50 4.89 -18.47
CA LEU A 33 12.35 4.17 -17.89
C LEU A 33 12.56 2.66 -17.93
N PHE A 34 12.97 2.10 -19.07
CA PHE A 34 13.20 0.66 -19.22
C PHE A 34 14.28 0.12 -18.27
N ASN A 35 15.27 0.92 -17.91
CA ASN A 35 16.37 0.51 -17.03
C ASN A 35 16.05 0.57 -15.52
N VAL A 36 15.03 1.32 -15.13
CA VAL A 36 14.73 1.52 -13.70
C VAL A 36 13.50 0.76 -13.21
N VAL A 37 12.68 0.23 -14.12
CA VAL A 37 11.46 -0.49 -13.76
C VAL A 37 11.71 -1.98 -13.50
N THR A 38 10.79 -2.60 -12.77
CA THR A 38 10.80 -4.06 -12.56
C THR A 38 10.51 -4.81 -13.86
N ASN A 39 10.83 -6.11 -13.92
CA ASN A 39 10.51 -6.94 -15.08
C ASN A 39 9.00 -6.99 -15.39
N GLU A 40 8.16 -6.91 -14.36
CA GLU A 40 6.70 -6.90 -14.54
C GLU A 40 6.22 -5.59 -15.15
N ASP A 41 6.74 -4.47 -14.70
CA ASP A 41 6.40 -3.16 -15.24
C ASP A 41 6.99 -2.95 -16.63
N PHE A 42 8.20 -3.48 -16.86
CA PHE A 42 8.81 -3.48 -18.20
C PHE A 42 7.90 -4.16 -19.24
N LYS A 43 7.30 -5.31 -18.91
CA LYS A 43 6.37 -5.99 -19.83
C LYS A 43 5.17 -5.12 -20.23
N LYS A 44 4.71 -4.25 -19.32
CA LYS A 44 3.58 -3.35 -19.59
C LYS A 44 3.94 -2.21 -20.54
N ILE A 45 5.17 -1.74 -20.50
CA ILE A 45 5.64 -0.57 -21.28
C ILE A 45 6.55 -0.92 -22.46
N SER A 46 6.98 -2.17 -22.59
CA SER A 46 7.94 -2.60 -23.64
C SER A 46 7.48 -2.36 -25.07
N SER A 47 6.18 -2.31 -25.31
CA SER A 47 5.60 -2.04 -26.63
C SER A 47 5.37 -0.55 -26.92
N THR A 48 5.58 0.33 -25.94
CA THR A 48 5.35 1.77 -26.13
C THR A 48 6.43 2.41 -26.99
N LYS A 49 6.03 3.41 -27.78
CA LYS A 49 6.93 4.13 -28.71
C LYS A 49 7.38 5.48 -28.15
N THR A 50 6.69 5.98 -27.15
CA THR A 50 6.98 7.27 -26.54
C THR A 50 7.18 7.15 -25.04
N ALA A 51 8.09 7.94 -24.48
CA ALA A 51 8.34 8.00 -23.04
C ALA A 51 7.10 8.49 -22.28
N LYS A 52 6.31 9.39 -22.89
CA LYS A 52 5.05 9.86 -22.28
C LYS A 52 4.03 8.73 -22.11
N GLU A 53 3.86 7.91 -23.14
CA GLU A 53 2.94 6.75 -23.10
C GLU A 53 3.38 5.75 -22.02
N ALA A 54 4.67 5.39 -22.00
CA ALA A 54 5.24 4.53 -20.97
C ALA A 54 5.03 5.09 -19.57
N TRP A 55 5.29 6.37 -19.35
CA TRP A 55 5.07 7.04 -18.07
C TRP A 55 3.61 7.02 -17.65
N THR A 56 2.67 7.30 -18.55
CA THR A 56 1.23 7.27 -18.26
C THR A 56 0.77 5.88 -17.83
N ILE A 57 1.26 4.83 -18.48
CA ILE A 57 0.94 3.44 -18.10
C ILE A 57 1.46 3.13 -16.71
N LEU A 58 2.70 3.49 -16.39
CA LEU A 58 3.30 3.28 -15.08
C LEU A 58 2.54 4.07 -14.00
N GLN A 59 2.27 5.34 -14.25
CA GLN A 59 1.53 6.19 -13.31
C GLN A 59 0.15 5.60 -12.97
N THR A 60 -0.63 5.22 -13.98
CA THR A 60 -1.96 4.61 -13.79
C THR A 60 -1.87 3.29 -13.03
N THR A 61 -0.87 2.47 -13.31
CA THR A 61 -0.62 1.21 -12.60
C THR A 61 -0.30 1.45 -11.13
N TYR A 62 0.55 2.41 -10.84
CA TYR A 62 0.97 2.74 -9.46
C TYR A 62 -0.17 3.36 -8.65
N GLU A 63 -0.92 4.28 -9.22
CA GLU A 63 -2.09 4.91 -8.58
C GLU A 63 -3.18 3.87 -8.29
N GLY A 64 -3.46 2.97 -9.22
CA GLY A 64 -4.41 1.88 -9.01
C GLY A 64 -3.96 0.90 -7.91
N THR A 65 -2.68 0.54 -7.86
CA THR A 65 -2.12 -0.32 -6.81
C THR A 65 -2.16 0.37 -5.45
N LYS A 66 -1.86 1.66 -5.39
CA LYS A 66 -1.95 2.44 -4.15
C LYS A 66 -3.38 2.53 -3.64
N ALA A 67 -4.35 2.85 -4.50
CA ALA A 67 -5.76 2.93 -4.12
C ALA A 67 -6.29 1.59 -3.58
N ALA A 68 -5.91 0.47 -4.21
CA ALA A 68 -6.27 -0.86 -3.72
C ALA A 68 -5.66 -1.16 -2.35
N LYS A 69 -4.38 -0.78 -2.14
CA LYS A 69 -3.70 -0.92 -0.85
C LYS A 69 -4.38 -0.09 0.23
N ASP A 70 -4.65 1.18 -0.03
CA ASP A 70 -5.28 2.10 0.91
C ASP A 70 -6.70 1.61 1.30
N SER A 71 -7.48 1.12 0.34
CA SER A 71 -8.78 0.51 0.58
C SER A 71 -8.69 -0.74 1.46
N ASN A 72 -7.71 -1.62 1.21
CA ASN A 72 -7.49 -2.80 2.03
C ASN A 72 -7.05 -2.45 3.47
N LEU A 73 -6.18 -1.44 3.64
CA LEU A 73 -5.78 -0.95 4.95
C LEU A 73 -6.96 -0.36 5.72
N GLN A 74 -7.82 0.42 5.07
CA GLN A 74 -9.01 0.97 5.70
C GLN A 74 -9.94 -0.15 6.18
N ARG A 75 -10.16 -1.19 5.37
CA ARG A 75 -10.96 -2.36 5.75
C ARG A 75 -10.37 -3.09 6.96
N LEU A 76 -9.04 -3.29 6.98
CA LEU A 76 -8.35 -3.92 8.11
C LEU A 76 -8.45 -3.08 9.39
N THR A 77 -8.33 -1.75 9.28
CA THR A 77 -8.51 -0.83 10.41
C THR A 77 -9.91 -0.93 10.99
N THR A 78 -10.94 -0.91 10.15
CA THR A 78 -12.32 -1.11 10.59
C THR A 78 -12.51 -2.47 11.26
N SER A 79 -12.00 -3.55 10.65
CA SER A 79 -12.06 -4.89 11.26
C SER A 79 -11.35 -4.97 12.60
N PHE A 80 -10.20 -4.29 12.75
CA PHE A 80 -9.47 -4.19 14.02
C PHE A 80 -10.26 -3.42 15.08
N GLU A 81 -10.97 -2.39 14.71
CA GLU A 81 -11.77 -1.58 15.64
C GLU A 81 -13.07 -2.27 16.06
N GLU A 82 -13.66 -3.03 15.17
CA GLU A 82 -14.95 -3.69 15.39
C GLU A 82 -14.85 -5.10 15.98
N ILE A 83 -13.67 -5.74 15.93
CA ILE A 83 -13.51 -7.11 16.39
C ILE A 83 -13.86 -7.25 17.87
N LYS A 84 -14.71 -8.22 18.19
CA LYS A 84 -15.09 -8.58 19.55
C LYS A 84 -15.09 -10.08 19.71
N MET A 85 -14.71 -10.52 20.89
CA MET A 85 -14.79 -11.92 21.29
C MET A 85 -16.26 -12.29 21.58
N LYS A 86 -16.71 -13.40 21.01
CA LYS A 86 -18.07 -13.91 21.25
C LYS A 86 -18.16 -14.63 22.59
N GLU A 87 -19.36 -14.77 23.12
CA GLU A 87 -19.59 -15.45 24.42
C GLU A 87 -19.19 -16.94 24.41
N ASP A 88 -19.37 -17.62 23.29
CA ASP A 88 -19.07 -19.03 23.09
C ASP A 88 -17.66 -19.28 22.50
N GLU A 89 -16.90 -18.22 22.23
CA GLU A 89 -15.57 -18.28 21.64
C GLU A 89 -14.48 -18.43 22.70
N SER A 90 -13.43 -19.20 22.41
CA SER A 90 -12.24 -19.24 23.23
C SER A 90 -11.36 -17.99 22.99
N PHE A 91 -10.53 -17.66 24.00
CA PHE A 91 -9.58 -16.56 23.85
C PHE A 91 -8.58 -16.80 22.71
N ASP A 92 -8.13 -18.04 22.54
CA ASP A 92 -7.16 -18.39 21.49
C ASP A 92 -7.73 -18.20 20.09
N GLU A 93 -9.00 -18.56 19.87
CA GLU A 93 -9.68 -18.33 18.59
C GLU A 93 -9.86 -16.83 18.30
N PHE A 94 -10.28 -16.06 19.30
CA PHE A 94 -10.39 -14.61 19.17
C PHE A 94 -9.04 -13.97 18.89
N TYR A 95 -7.99 -14.35 19.65
CA TYR A 95 -6.66 -13.79 19.49
C TYR A 95 -6.02 -14.15 18.15
N ALA A 96 -6.26 -15.35 17.65
CA ALA A 96 -5.83 -15.74 16.30
C ALA A 96 -6.40 -14.83 15.21
N LYS A 97 -7.71 -14.53 15.27
CA LYS A 97 -8.35 -13.59 14.34
C LYS A 97 -7.76 -12.18 14.42
N LEU A 98 -7.54 -11.68 15.64
CA LEU A 98 -6.93 -10.37 15.84
C LEU A 98 -5.51 -10.33 15.28
N LYS A 99 -4.74 -11.39 15.51
CA LYS A 99 -3.37 -11.51 14.99
C LYS A 99 -3.33 -11.56 13.48
N ASP A 100 -4.28 -12.22 12.83
CA ASP A 100 -4.39 -12.22 11.36
C ASP A 100 -4.63 -10.83 10.79
N ILE A 101 -5.46 -10.02 11.45
CA ILE A 101 -5.68 -8.61 11.06
C ILE A 101 -4.38 -7.81 11.20
N VAL A 102 -3.67 -7.94 12.33
CA VAL A 102 -2.41 -7.25 12.60
C VAL A 102 -1.33 -7.62 11.58
N ASN A 103 -1.19 -8.92 11.28
CA ASN A 103 -0.22 -9.41 10.30
C ASN A 103 -0.58 -8.96 8.88
N SER A 104 -1.86 -8.95 8.53
CA SER A 104 -2.32 -8.46 7.22
C SER A 104 -2.04 -6.97 7.03
N ALA A 105 -2.22 -6.15 8.07
CA ALA A 105 -1.85 -4.74 8.04
C ALA A 105 -0.33 -4.56 7.88
N PHE A 106 0.47 -5.35 8.60
CA PHE A 106 1.94 -5.35 8.50
C PHE A 106 2.41 -5.69 7.08
N ASN A 107 1.82 -6.70 6.44
CA ASN A 107 2.13 -7.08 5.05
C ASN A 107 1.82 -5.97 4.05
N LEU A 108 0.88 -5.09 4.37
CA LEU A 108 0.59 -3.89 3.60
C LEU A 108 1.46 -2.67 4.00
N GLY A 109 2.41 -2.86 4.91
CA GLY A 109 3.35 -1.82 5.35
C GLY A 109 2.83 -0.95 6.49
N GLU A 110 1.74 -1.34 7.17
CA GLU A 110 1.20 -0.63 8.34
C GLU A 110 1.46 -1.44 9.61
N THR A 111 2.17 -0.84 10.57
CA THR A 111 2.47 -1.48 11.85
C THR A 111 1.51 -0.99 12.92
N ILE A 112 0.72 -1.91 13.48
CA ILE A 112 -0.16 -1.60 14.61
C ILE A 112 0.66 -1.74 15.89
N PRO A 113 0.81 -0.67 16.71
CA PRO A 113 1.58 -0.73 17.95
C PRO A 113 1.02 -1.76 18.94
N GLU A 114 1.91 -2.47 19.64
CA GLU A 114 1.52 -3.50 20.61
C GLU A 114 0.56 -2.97 21.68
N LEU A 115 0.80 -1.76 22.17
CA LEU A 115 -0.11 -1.12 23.14
C LEU A 115 -1.54 -0.97 22.59
N LYS A 116 -1.68 -0.66 21.29
CA LYS A 116 -2.98 -0.56 20.63
C LYS A 116 -3.65 -1.92 20.52
N VAL A 117 -2.89 -2.97 20.25
CA VAL A 117 -3.37 -4.37 20.23
C VAL A 117 -3.87 -4.78 21.62
N VAL A 118 -3.09 -4.55 22.68
CA VAL A 118 -3.49 -4.86 24.07
C VAL A 118 -4.76 -4.12 24.47
N LYS A 119 -4.86 -2.83 24.17
CA LYS A 119 -6.08 -2.05 24.47
C LYS A 119 -7.30 -2.60 23.72
N ASN A 120 -7.11 -3.03 22.46
CA ASN A 120 -8.17 -3.63 21.67
C ASN A 120 -8.61 -4.97 22.30
N VAL A 121 -7.68 -5.83 22.68
CA VAL A 121 -7.99 -7.10 23.38
C VAL A 121 -8.85 -6.82 24.60
N LEU A 122 -8.41 -5.96 25.51
CA LEU A 122 -9.14 -5.65 26.76
C LEU A 122 -10.56 -5.15 26.51
N ARG A 123 -10.73 -4.29 25.52
CA ARG A 123 -12.04 -3.73 25.12
C ARG A 123 -12.96 -4.76 24.47
N SER A 124 -12.39 -5.79 23.87
CA SER A 124 -13.12 -6.76 23.05
C SER A 124 -13.56 -8.00 23.81
N LEU A 125 -13.11 -8.17 25.07
CA LEU A 125 -13.47 -9.30 25.91
C LEU A 125 -14.89 -9.19 26.44
N PRO A 126 -15.66 -10.32 26.48
CA PRO A 126 -17.00 -10.34 27.04
C PRO A 126 -17.00 -10.13 28.55
N GLU A 127 -18.19 -9.85 29.09
CA GLU A 127 -18.41 -9.46 30.50
C GLU A 127 -17.85 -10.47 31.53
N ARG A 128 -17.82 -11.76 31.18
CA ARG A 128 -17.21 -12.82 32.02
C ARG A 128 -15.73 -12.58 32.37
N PHE A 129 -15.05 -11.72 31.63
CA PHE A 129 -13.64 -11.35 31.87
C PHE A 129 -13.48 -10.01 32.63
N HIS A 130 -14.56 -9.30 32.96
CA HIS A 130 -14.53 -7.96 33.56
C HIS A 130 -13.66 -7.88 34.82
N ALA A 131 -13.80 -8.82 35.76
CA ALA A 131 -12.97 -8.83 36.95
C ALA A 131 -11.48 -8.97 36.68
N LYS A 132 -11.11 -9.76 35.64
CA LYS A 132 -9.70 -9.91 35.21
C LYS A 132 -9.18 -8.66 34.52
N ILE A 133 -10.02 -8.01 33.71
CA ILE A 133 -9.66 -6.76 33.02
C ILE A 133 -9.37 -5.68 34.07
N THR A 134 -10.26 -5.49 35.07
CA THR A 134 -10.08 -4.51 36.13
C THR A 134 -8.77 -4.75 36.89
N ALA A 135 -8.46 -5.99 37.25
CA ALA A 135 -7.21 -6.34 37.94
C ALA A 135 -5.96 -6.01 37.11
N ILE A 136 -6.01 -6.24 35.76
CA ILE A 136 -4.91 -5.88 34.85
C ILE A 136 -4.73 -4.36 34.75
N GLU A 137 -5.83 -3.62 34.62
CA GLU A 137 -5.79 -2.16 34.53
C GLU A 137 -5.27 -1.50 35.81
N GLU A 138 -5.70 -1.99 36.95
CA GLU A 138 -5.21 -1.52 38.27
C GLU A 138 -3.71 -1.82 38.44
N SER A 139 -3.24 -3.01 38.07
CA SER A 139 -1.81 -3.35 38.15
C SER A 139 -0.94 -2.46 37.25
N ARG A 140 -1.43 -2.08 36.09
CA ARG A 140 -0.72 -1.15 35.17
C ARG A 140 -0.71 0.29 35.69
N THR A 141 -1.73 0.70 36.41
CA THR A 141 -1.76 2.02 37.05
C THR A 141 -0.75 2.09 38.19
N LEU A 142 -0.64 1.04 39.00
CA LEU A 142 0.36 0.94 40.06
C LEU A 142 1.82 0.95 39.54
N THR A 143 2.07 0.31 38.40
CA THR A 143 3.42 0.26 37.79
C THR A 143 3.88 1.62 37.25
N LYS A 144 2.96 2.55 36.99
CA LYS A 144 3.30 3.93 36.59
C LYS A 144 3.73 4.84 37.74
N PHE A 145 3.47 4.42 38.98
CA PHE A 145 3.80 5.18 40.20
C PHE A 145 5.00 4.61 40.97
N LEU A 146 5.60 3.50 40.46
CA LEU A 146 6.84 2.91 40.95
C LEU A 146 8.01 3.24 39.99
#